data_c17d18fb4ab7ce551bd9b9f9e9ad6374
#
_entry.id   c17d18fb4ab7ce551bd9b9f9e9ad6374
#
_cell.length_a   1.000
_cell.length_b   1.000
_cell.length_c   1.000
_cell.angle_alpha   90.00
_cell.angle_beta   90.00
_cell.angle_gamma   90.00
#
_symmetry.space_group_name_H-M   'P 1'
#
loop_
_entity.id
_entity.type
_entity.pdbx_description
1 polymer ?
#
loop_
_entity_poly.entity_id
_entity_poly.type
_entity_poly.pdbx_seq_one_letter_code
_entity_poly.pdbx_strand_id
1 'polypeptide(L)'
;MVQDRLAVPRGRDRYGCAKTSIALAVSATLAGCATLDTSHDAASINTLLAAHGGPSTGWDRNSKDDASAVSSWLAHPLTSDVAVRVAMLRSPRLQQLYGELGLAHADVLQAVQVANPRLGISSLALQNGPGSQLVLGLAAPLVDLIALPSRTRLARLEQDRSRLRIASAVLTVSLDVESAWYRSIGAEQVAGMRAAVADALQTSADLAQRFFDAGNITELQLNRELAAASLARIAASRALIDARLARLDLNTLMGLRGSEAGWTSSAVLPLPVEHEDDPIVLRQTASASSLDLLAARKEATIFASSARTTRALRLLGGTTIGYDREREVDGSVIKGPTLDLDLPIFNQGGARVARADAQLRIAKAKLALIELSADNAIDLAVERVRVLSDIVRIHREELVPQREIVALRSQDEENYALIGEFEVLMAKAQEYDAYQGFLEAVRDYWLARVDLTRLVGSRLPSDREVTRNTPSVGDILHTGTAPPAAATHAGHATGADPTSTPTGAPEHHHNEGGQR
;
A
#
# COMPACT_ATOMS: atom_id res chain seq x y z
N MET A 1 -77.65 -27.74 -68.10
CA MET A 1 -78.12 -27.45 -66.73
C MET A 1 -77.14 -28.13 -65.76
N VAL A 2 -76.73 -27.40 -64.76
CA VAL A 2 -75.91 -27.78 -63.62
C VAL A 2 -74.42 -27.78 -63.88
N GLN A 3 -73.82 -26.65 -63.47
CA GLN A 3 -72.36 -26.44 -63.22
C GLN A 3 -71.97 -27.11 -61.92
N ASP A 4 -70.89 -27.90 -61.96
CA ASP A 4 -70.22 -28.38 -60.74
C ASP A 4 -68.86 -27.71 -60.62
N ARG A 5 -68.74 -26.93 -59.55
CA ARG A 5 -67.49 -26.20 -59.19
C ARG A 5 -66.59 -27.13 -58.40
N LEU A 6 -65.42 -27.46 -58.94
CA LEU A 6 -64.34 -28.11 -58.21
C LEU A 6 -63.58 -27.07 -57.38
N ALA A 7 -63.64 -27.23 -56.06
CA ALA A 7 -62.87 -26.46 -55.10
C ALA A 7 -61.39 -26.98 -55.00
N VAL A 8 -60.41 -26.09 -55.22
CA VAL A 8 -59.00 -26.33 -55.07
C VAL A 8 -58.67 -26.14 -53.58
N PRO A 9 -58.01 -27.10 -52.91
CA PRO A 9 -57.53 -26.89 -51.50
C PRO A 9 -56.35 -25.96 -51.48
N ARG A 10 -56.42 -24.85 -50.71
CA ARG A 10 -55.33 -23.95 -50.38
C ARG A 10 -54.31 -24.67 -49.48
N GLY A 11 -53.12 -24.94 -50.03
CA GLY A 11 -51.95 -25.40 -49.24
C GLY A 11 -51.61 -24.38 -48.17
N ARG A 12 -51.62 -24.81 -46.89
CA ARG A 12 -51.25 -24.06 -45.74
C ARG A 12 -49.72 -23.83 -45.77
N ASP A 13 -49.32 -22.57 -45.83
CA ASP A 13 -47.92 -22.11 -45.74
C ASP A 13 -47.25 -22.57 -44.41
N ARG A 14 -46.57 -23.72 -44.42
CA ARG A 14 -45.70 -24.20 -43.33
C ARG A 14 -44.34 -23.49 -43.28
N TYR A 15 -44.02 -22.63 -44.23
CA TYR A 15 -42.74 -21.91 -44.32
C TYR A 15 -42.73 -20.55 -43.59
N GLY A 16 -43.88 -20.04 -43.14
CA GLY A 16 -43.98 -18.78 -42.41
C GLY A 16 -43.49 -18.88 -40.95
N CYS A 17 -43.79 -20.00 -40.29
CA CYS A 17 -43.41 -20.20 -38.86
C CYS A 17 -41.92 -20.43 -38.65
N ALA A 18 -41.20 -21.03 -39.59
CA ALA A 18 -39.76 -21.28 -39.48
C ALA A 18 -38.93 -20.00 -39.66
N LYS A 19 -39.36 -19.07 -40.48
CA LYS A 19 -38.70 -17.78 -40.72
C LYS A 19 -38.85 -16.83 -39.53
N THR A 20 -40.01 -16.82 -38.87
CA THR A 20 -40.22 -16.02 -37.63
C THR A 20 -39.49 -16.59 -36.42
N SER A 21 -39.38 -17.91 -36.31
CA SER A 21 -38.58 -18.54 -35.21
C SER A 21 -37.08 -18.29 -35.33
N ILE A 22 -36.52 -18.26 -36.55
CA ILE A 22 -35.10 -17.94 -36.76
C ILE A 22 -34.83 -16.45 -36.52
N ALA A 23 -35.71 -15.55 -36.93
CA ALA A 23 -35.58 -14.12 -36.65
C ALA A 23 -35.68 -13.80 -35.15
N LEU A 24 -36.56 -14.50 -34.41
CA LEU A 24 -36.68 -14.34 -32.96
C LEU A 24 -35.47 -14.90 -32.20
N ALA A 25 -34.89 -16.03 -32.66
CA ALA A 25 -33.66 -16.60 -32.08
C ALA A 25 -32.43 -15.70 -32.31
N VAL A 26 -32.29 -15.08 -33.48
CA VAL A 26 -31.21 -14.12 -33.79
C VAL A 26 -31.40 -12.81 -33.00
N SER A 27 -32.64 -12.35 -32.79
CA SER A 27 -32.89 -11.16 -31.94
C SER A 27 -32.64 -11.41 -30.46
N ALA A 28 -32.87 -12.62 -29.95
CA ALA A 28 -32.61 -12.98 -28.57
C ALA A 28 -31.07 -13.10 -28.26
N THR A 29 -30.26 -13.46 -29.26
CA THR A 29 -28.81 -13.51 -29.11
C THR A 29 -28.14 -12.13 -29.21
N LEU A 30 -28.77 -11.12 -29.79
CA LEU A 30 -28.30 -9.73 -29.84
C LEU A 30 -28.59 -8.93 -28.56
N ALA A 31 -29.48 -9.41 -27.68
CA ALA A 31 -29.81 -8.75 -26.42
C ALA A 31 -28.82 -9.07 -25.27
N GLY A 32 -27.79 -9.88 -25.51
CA GLY A 32 -26.73 -10.19 -24.55
C GLY A 32 -25.65 -9.11 -24.48
N CYS A 33 -26.03 -7.82 -24.34
CA CYS A 33 -25.09 -6.81 -23.84
C CYS A 33 -24.77 -7.16 -22.38
N ALA A 34 -23.69 -7.91 -22.14
CA ALA A 34 -23.12 -8.06 -20.83
C ALA A 34 -22.72 -6.65 -20.35
N THR A 35 -23.52 -6.05 -19.49
CA THR A 35 -23.16 -4.82 -18.80
C THR A 35 -21.94 -5.13 -17.96
N LEU A 36 -20.90 -4.30 -18.07
CA LEU A 36 -19.72 -4.35 -17.22
C LEU A 36 -20.16 -4.02 -15.79
N ASP A 37 -20.52 -5.03 -15.01
CA ASP A 37 -20.78 -4.88 -13.58
C ASP A 37 -19.46 -4.99 -12.81
N THR A 38 -18.82 -3.83 -12.59
CA THR A 38 -17.58 -3.69 -11.84
C THR A 38 -17.80 -3.76 -10.32
N SER A 39 -19.04 -3.73 -9.85
CA SER A 39 -19.38 -3.71 -8.42
C SER A 39 -18.97 -5.00 -7.70
N HIS A 40 -19.11 -6.15 -8.35
CA HIS A 40 -18.65 -7.44 -7.82
C HIS A 40 -17.13 -7.52 -7.64
N ASP A 41 -16.37 -6.90 -8.53
CA ASP A 41 -14.90 -6.88 -8.43
C ASP A 41 -14.43 -5.98 -7.28
N ALA A 42 -15.05 -4.82 -7.09
CA ALA A 42 -14.80 -3.92 -5.96
C ALA A 42 -15.11 -4.59 -4.62
N ALA A 43 -16.24 -5.28 -4.49
CA ALA A 43 -16.61 -6.02 -3.28
C ALA A 43 -15.59 -7.13 -2.97
N SER A 44 -15.11 -7.86 -3.99
CA SER A 44 -14.12 -8.92 -3.82
C SER A 44 -12.75 -8.38 -3.35
N ILE A 45 -12.31 -7.22 -3.87
CA ILE A 45 -11.08 -6.56 -3.43
C ILE A 45 -11.23 -6.06 -2.00
N ASN A 46 -12.34 -5.44 -1.63
CA ASN A 46 -12.60 -5.01 -0.26
C ASN A 46 -12.59 -6.18 0.73
N THR A 47 -13.12 -7.34 0.34
CA THR A 47 -13.05 -8.57 1.15
C THR A 47 -11.62 -9.04 1.33
N LEU A 48 -10.80 -9.03 0.27
CA LEU A 48 -9.37 -9.34 0.35
C LEU A 48 -8.64 -8.37 1.27
N LEU A 49 -8.84 -7.07 1.09
CA LEU A 49 -8.21 -6.04 1.92
C LEU A 49 -8.60 -6.18 3.39
N ALA A 50 -9.88 -6.40 3.69
CA ALA A 50 -10.37 -6.60 5.07
C ALA A 50 -9.72 -7.82 5.73
N ALA A 51 -9.52 -8.93 4.99
CA ALA A 51 -8.84 -10.13 5.49
C ALA A 51 -7.37 -9.86 5.87
N HIS A 52 -6.75 -8.83 5.29
CA HIS A 52 -5.36 -8.41 5.54
C HIS A 52 -5.26 -7.18 6.45
N GLY A 53 -6.37 -6.75 7.07
CA GLY A 53 -6.43 -5.54 7.89
C GLY A 53 -6.22 -4.24 7.11
N GLY A 54 -6.37 -4.29 5.80
CA GLY A 54 -6.26 -3.14 4.90
C GLY A 54 -7.51 -2.25 4.90
N PRO A 55 -7.40 -1.03 4.35
CA PRO A 55 -8.52 -0.08 4.28
C PRO A 55 -9.56 -0.51 3.26
N SER A 56 -10.83 -0.11 3.47
CA SER A 56 -11.86 -0.23 2.45
C SER A 56 -11.64 0.78 1.32
N THR A 57 -11.82 0.35 0.07
CA THR A 57 -11.72 1.23 -1.09
C THR A 57 -13.00 2.03 -1.30
N GLY A 58 -12.87 3.27 -1.80
CA GLY A 58 -13.99 4.16 -2.13
C GLY A 58 -14.56 3.97 -3.54
N TRP A 59 -14.37 2.81 -4.18
CA TRP A 59 -14.70 2.55 -5.58
C TRP A 59 -16.14 2.95 -6.00
N ASP A 60 -17.12 2.77 -5.11
CA ASP A 60 -18.56 2.89 -5.44
C ASP A 60 -19.19 4.21 -4.94
N ARG A 61 -18.40 5.16 -4.44
CA ARG A 61 -18.94 6.37 -3.81
C ARG A 61 -19.17 7.50 -4.81
N ASN A 62 -20.28 8.19 -4.61
CA ASN A 62 -20.68 9.34 -5.40
C ASN A 62 -19.78 10.54 -5.03
N SER A 63 -19.09 11.13 -6.00
CA SER A 63 -18.05 12.18 -5.82
C SER A 63 -18.47 13.42 -5.01
N LYS A 64 -19.77 13.67 -4.82
CA LYS A 64 -20.28 14.79 -3.99
C LYS A 64 -20.28 14.48 -2.52
N ASP A 65 -20.62 13.24 -2.13
CA ASP A 65 -20.59 12.81 -0.72
C ASP A 65 -19.15 12.66 -0.22
N ASP A 66 -18.23 12.29 -1.12
CA ASP A 66 -16.81 12.17 -0.81
C ASP A 66 -16.15 13.50 -0.47
N ALA A 67 -16.51 14.60 -1.13
CA ALA A 67 -15.94 15.91 -0.88
C ALA A 67 -16.34 16.44 0.53
N SER A 68 -17.59 16.20 0.94
CA SER A 68 -18.08 16.60 2.27
C SER A 68 -17.45 15.76 3.39
N ALA A 69 -17.27 14.46 3.16
CA ALA A 69 -16.61 13.57 4.12
C ALA A 69 -15.13 13.94 4.32
N VAL A 70 -14.40 14.19 3.23
CA VAL A 70 -12.99 14.60 3.29
C VAL A 70 -12.83 15.92 4.03
N SER A 71 -13.65 16.94 3.74
CA SER A 71 -13.58 18.22 4.44
C SER A 71 -13.90 18.10 5.94
N SER A 72 -14.83 17.24 6.33
CA SER A 72 -15.12 16.98 7.75
C SER A 72 -13.96 16.32 8.48
N TRP A 73 -13.25 15.39 7.83
CA TRP A 73 -12.07 14.72 8.40
C TRP A 73 -10.87 15.65 8.53
N LEU A 74 -10.64 16.53 7.53
CA LEU A 74 -9.54 17.49 7.54
C LEU A 74 -9.76 18.69 8.47
N ALA A 75 -10.97 18.86 9.03
CA ALA A 75 -11.26 19.85 10.06
C ALA A 75 -10.64 19.49 11.43
N HIS A 76 -10.24 18.25 11.63
CA HIS A 76 -9.58 17.75 12.83
C HIS A 76 -8.10 17.47 12.56
N PRO A 77 -7.25 17.35 13.60
CA PRO A 77 -5.85 16.97 13.42
C PRO A 77 -5.70 15.66 12.65
N LEU A 78 -4.89 15.67 11.58
CA LEU A 78 -4.72 14.57 10.68
C LEU A 78 -3.96 13.41 11.35
N THR A 79 -4.64 12.26 11.52
CA THR A 79 -4.04 11.00 11.95
C THR A 79 -3.65 10.13 10.75
N SER A 80 -2.80 9.12 10.95
CA SER A 80 -2.39 8.21 9.87
C SER A 80 -3.60 7.49 9.26
N ASP A 81 -4.55 7.01 10.07
CA ASP A 81 -5.78 6.37 9.62
C ASP A 81 -6.69 7.30 8.80
N VAL A 82 -6.77 8.59 9.17
CA VAL A 82 -7.52 9.58 8.40
C VAL A 82 -6.82 9.86 7.08
N ALA A 83 -5.50 10.02 7.07
CA ALA A 83 -4.73 10.22 5.86
C ALA A 83 -4.93 9.07 4.85
N VAL A 84 -4.87 7.82 5.33
CA VAL A 84 -5.15 6.63 4.50
C VAL A 84 -6.59 6.67 3.96
N ARG A 85 -7.60 6.97 4.79
CA ARG A 85 -8.99 7.06 4.33
C ARG A 85 -9.20 8.14 3.27
N VAL A 86 -8.58 9.30 3.43
CA VAL A 86 -8.61 10.38 2.42
C VAL A 86 -7.97 9.90 1.11
N ALA A 87 -6.81 9.24 1.18
CA ALA A 87 -6.14 8.70 0.00
C ALA A 87 -7.00 7.65 -0.71
N MET A 88 -7.71 6.77 0.02
CA MET A 88 -8.59 5.77 -0.59
C MET A 88 -9.72 6.38 -1.42
N LEU A 89 -10.14 7.61 -1.11
CA LEU A 89 -11.18 8.31 -1.86
C LEU A 89 -10.64 9.21 -2.97
N ARG A 90 -9.46 9.82 -2.78
CA ARG A 90 -9.00 10.96 -3.59
C ARG A 90 -7.73 10.67 -4.41
N SER A 91 -6.96 9.61 -4.07
CA SER A 91 -5.68 9.36 -4.73
C SER A 91 -5.83 9.05 -6.23
N PRO A 92 -5.20 9.84 -7.13
CA PRO A 92 -5.22 9.56 -8.56
C PRO A 92 -4.56 8.21 -8.91
N ARG A 93 -3.59 7.77 -8.11
CA ARG A 93 -2.95 6.46 -8.28
C ARG A 93 -3.93 5.30 -8.10
N LEU A 94 -4.85 5.41 -7.15
CA LEU A 94 -5.91 4.40 -6.97
C LEU A 94 -6.92 4.42 -8.12
N GLN A 95 -7.29 5.58 -8.65
CA GLN A 95 -8.16 5.68 -9.82
C GLN A 95 -7.54 4.98 -11.04
N GLN A 96 -6.23 5.09 -11.21
CA GLN A 96 -5.50 4.37 -12.26
C GLN A 96 -5.58 2.85 -12.06
N LEU A 97 -5.34 2.34 -10.84
CA LEU A 97 -5.44 0.92 -10.51
C LEU A 97 -6.86 0.37 -10.75
N TYR A 98 -7.88 1.17 -10.48
CA TYR A 98 -9.26 0.80 -10.77
C TYR A 98 -9.52 0.68 -12.27
N GLY A 99 -8.92 1.55 -13.09
CA GLY A 99 -8.95 1.42 -14.54
C GLY A 99 -8.34 0.08 -15.02
N GLU A 100 -7.23 -0.34 -14.43
CA GLU A 100 -6.59 -1.64 -14.75
C GLU A 100 -7.50 -2.85 -14.43
N LEU A 101 -8.30 -2.78 -13.36
CA LEU A 101 -9.29 -3.82 -13.07
C LEU A 101 -10.38 -3.90 -14.14
N GLY A 102 -10.84 -2.74 -14.63
CA GLY A 102 -11.78 -2.67 -15.74
C GLY A 102 -11.24 -3.34 -17.01
N LEU A 103 -9.94 -3.15 -17.31
CA LEU A 103 -9.28 -3.83 -18.42
C LEU A 103 -9.24 -5.35 -18.21
N ALA A 104 -8.85 -5.83 -17.02
CA ALA A 104 -8.82 -7.26 -16.71
C ALA A 104 -10.21 -7.92 -16.82
N HIS A 105 -11.28 -7.19 -16.43
CA HIS A 105 -12.66 -7.66 -16.61
C HIS A 105 -13.06 -7.74 -18.08
N ALA A 106 -12.69 -6.73 -18.89
CA ALA A 106 -12.95 -6.73 -20.34
C ALA A 106 -12.24 -7.92 -21.04
N ASP A 107 -11.02 -8.27 -20.61
CA ASP A 107 -10.29 -9.44 -21.12
C ASP A 107 -11.02 -10.76 -20.84
N VAL A 108 -11.66 -10.88 -19.67
CA VAL A 108 -12.52 -12.04 -19.35
C VAL A 108 -13.73 -12.10 -20.27
N LEU A 109 -14.43 -10.96 -20.46
CA LEU A 109 -15.56 -10.89 -21.38
C LEU A 109 -15.15 -11.30 -22.80
N GLN A 110 -14.00 -10.81 -23.28
CA GLN A 110 -13.48 -11.17 -24.59
C GLN A 110 -13.14 -12.67 -24.67
N ALA A 111 -12.60 -13.26 -23.61
CA ALA A 111 -12.21 -14.67 -23.60
C ALA A 111 -13.41 -15.64 -23.63
N VAL A 112 -14.56 -15.24 -23.07
CA VAL A 112 -15.80 -16.05 -23.08
C VAL A 112 -16.60 -15.90 -24.37
N GLN A 113 -16.30 -14.89 -25.19
CA GLN A 113 -16.99 -14.68 -26.46
C GLN A 113 -16.54 -15.72 -27.49
N VAL A 114 -17.52 -16.23 -28.21
CA VAL A 114 -17.26 -17.08 -29.38
C VAL A 114 -16.82 -16.18 -30.54
N ALA A 115 -15.79 -16.59 -31.25
CA ALA A 115 -15.35 -15.86 -32.45
C ALA A 115 -16.50 -15.75 -33.48
N ASN A 116 -16.70 -14.55 -34.03
CA ASN A 116 -17.74 -14.32 -35.02
C ASN A 116 -17.48 -15.19 -36.25
N PRO A 117 -18.53 -15.81 -36.82
CA PRO A 117 -18.42 -16.52 -38.09
C PRO A 117 -18.06 -15.54 -39.21
N ARG A 118 -17.25 -15.99 -40.14
CA ARG A 118 -16.86 -15.22 -41.34
C ARG A 118 -17.81 -15.49 -42.46
N LEU A 119 -18.42 -14.46 -43.04
CA LEU A 119 -19.19 -14.53 -44.27
C LEU A 119 -18.26 -14.20 -45.45
N GLY A 120 -18.05 -15.18 -46.30
CA GLY A 120 -17.37 -15.01 -47.59
C GLY A 120 -18.37 -14.82 -48.73
N ILE A 121 -18.16 -13.82 -49.57
CA ILE A 121 -18.93 -13.60 -50.78
C ILE A 121 -17.93 -13.47 -51.92
N SER A 122 -18.03 -14.36 -52.90
CA SER A 122 -17.21 -14.32 -54.10
C SER A 122 -18.07 -14.37 -55.33
N SER A 123 -17.87 -13.47 -56.28
CA SER A 123 -18.54 -13.43 -57.58
C SER A 123 -17.47 -13.47 -58.66
N LEU A 124 -17.45 -14.53 -59.43
CA LEU A 124 -16.48 -14.77 -60.54
C LEU A 124 -17.23 -14.74 -61.85
N ALA A 125 -16.87 -13.84 -62.76
CA ALA A 125 -17.43 -13.75 -64.09
C ALA A 125 -16.60 -14.56 -65.10
N LEU A 126 -17.26 -15.20 -66.06
CA LEU A 126 -16.56 -15.83 -67.18
C LEU A 126 -15.92 -14.77 -68.08
N GLN A 127 -14.62 -14.95 -68.37
CA GLN A 127 -13.88 -14.01 -69.22
C GLN A 127 -14.33 -14.00 -70.68
N ASN A 128 -14.85 -15.12 -71.20
CA ASN A 128 -15.25 -15.31 -72.60
C ASN A 128 -16.67 -15.89 -72.76
N GLY A 129 -17.66 -15.43 -71.95
CA GLY A 129 -19.05 -15.87 -72.06
C GLY A 129 -20.01 -15.17 -71.08
N PRO A 130 -21.31 -15.26 -71.35
CA PRO A 130 -22.30 -14.74 -70.40
C PRO A 130 -22.43 -15.68 -69.21
N GLY A 131 -22.30 -15.14 -67.99
CA GLY A 131 -22.54 -15.86 -66.73
C GLY A 131 -21.56 -15.50 -65.64
N SER A 132 -22.05 -15.63 -64.40
CA SER A 132 -21.21 -15.44 -63.20
C SER A 132 -21.52 -16.53 -62.18
N GLN A 133 -20.49 -17.03 -61.55
CA GLN A 133 -20.52 -17.92 -60.41
C GLN A 133 -20.61 -17.09 -59.13
N LEU A 134 -21.52 -17.40 -58.24
CA LEU A 134 -21.66 -16.76 -56.97
C LEU A 134 -21.46 -17.79 -55.84
N VAL A 135 -20.44 -17.59 -55.03
CA VAL A 135 -20.16 -18.39 -53.83
C VAL A 135 -20.46 -17.59 -52.57
N LEU A 136 -21.29 -18.15 -51.72
CA LEU A 136 -21.59 -17.64 -50.37
C LEU A 136 -21.14 -18.68 -49.37
N GLY A 137 -20.13 -18.34 -48.56
CA GLY A 137 -19.59 -19.22 -47.53
C GLY A 137 -19.75 -18.61 -46.12
N LEU A 138 -20.13 -19.44 -45.16
CA LEU A 138 -20.11 -19.10 -43.74
C LEU A 138 -19.14 -20.05 -43.03
N ALA A 139 -18.08 -19.53 -42.41
CA ALA A 139 -17.05 -20.34 -41.76
C ALA A 139 -16.79 -19.86 -40.33
N ALA A 140 -16.53 -20.79 -39.43
CA ALA A 140 -16.14 -20.53 -38.05
C ALA A 140 -14.90 -21.34 -37.65
N PRO A 141 -13.96 -20.79 -36.82
CA PRO A 141 -12.77 -21.52 -36.36
C PRO A 141 -13.16 -22.61 -35.35
N LEU A 142 -13.01 -23.88 -35.75
CA LEU A 142 -13.37 -25.04 -34.92
C LEU A 142 -12.51 -25.11 -33.63
N VAL A 143 -11.23 -24.73 -33.72
CA VAL A 143 -10.30 -24.72 -32.59
C VAL A 143 -10.75 -23.77 -31.50
N ASP A 144 -11.29 -22.60 -31.86
CA ASP A 144 -11.79 -21.61 -30.90
C ASP A 144 -13.00 -22.14 -30.12
N LEU A 145 -13.87 -22.92 -30.76
CA LEU A 145 -15.00 -23.58 -30.10
C LEU A 145 -14.54 -24.67 -29.12
N ILE A 146 -13.59 -25.51 -29.54
CA ILE A 146 -13.02 -26.58 -28.70
C ILE A 146 -12.20 -25.98 -27.53
N ALA A 147 -11.47 -24.89 -27.78
CA ALA A 147 -10.64 -24.22 -26.78
C ALA A 147 -11.42 -23.34 -25.81
N LEU A 148 -12.69 -22.99 -26.12
CA LEU A 148 -13.51 -22.07 -25.33
C LEU A 148 -13.54 -22.36 -23.82
N PRO A 149 -13.75 -23.61 -23.33
CA PRO A 149 -13.71 -23.90 -21.89
C PRO A 149 -12.32 -23.65 -21.27
N SER A 150 -11.24 -23.95 -22.01
CA SER A 150 -9.87 -23.70 -21.54
C SER A 150 -9.54 -22.21 -21.53
N ARG A 151 -9.96 -21.45 -22.54
CA ARG A 151 -9.82 -19.98 -22.62
C ARG A 151 -10.57 -19.31 -21.49
N THR A 152 -11.83 -19.67 -21.24
CA THR A 152 -12.65 -19.14 -20.14
C THR A 152 -11.98 -19.42 -18.78
N ARG A 153 -11.48 -20.63 -18.57
CA ARG A 153 -10.78 -20.99 -17.32
C ARG A 153 -9.50 -20.16 -17.15
N LEU A 154 -8.72 -20.00 -18.22
CA LEU A 154 -7.49 -19.20 -18.18
C LEU A 154 -7.77 -17.74 -17.87
N ALA A 155 -8.78 -17.16 -18.53
CA ALA A 155 -9.19 -15.78 -18.31
C ALA A 155 -9.66 -15.53 -16.86
N ARG A 156 -10.40 -16.46 -16.26
CA ARG A 156 -10.79 -16.39 -14.84
C ARG A 156 -9.57 -16.43 -13.90
N LEU A 157 -8.59 -17.28 -14.19
CA LEU A 157 -7.35 -17.31 -13.42
C LEU A 157 -6.56 -16.00 -13.55
N GLU A 158 -6.54 -15.39 -14.73
CA GLU A 158 -5.94 -14.07 -14.96
C GLU A 158 -6.68 -12.97 -14.20
N GLN A 159 -8.01 -12.99 -14.18
CA GLN A 159 -8.83 -12.06 -13.38
C GLN A 159 -8.53 -12.21 -11.88
N ASP A 160 -8.48 -13.45 -11.36
CA ASP A 160 -8.09 -13.71 -9.96
C ASP A 160 -6.70 -13.16 -9.65
N ARG A 161 -5.73 -13.36 -10.54
CA ARG A 161 -4.38 -12.80 -10.40
C ARG A 161 -4.41 -11.27 -10.40
N SER A 162 -5.18 -10.66 -11.28
CA SER A 162 -5.33 -9.20 -11.37
C SER A 162 -5.96 -8.62 -10.10
N ARG A 163 -6.98 -9.28 -9.52
CA ARG A 163 -7.57 -8.88 -8.23
C ARG A 163 -6.53 -8.90 -7.10
N LEU A 164 -5.70 -9.96 -7.01
CA LEU A 164 -4.63 -10.03 -6.02
C LEU A 164 -3.60 -8.91 -6.21
N ARG A 165 -3.18 -8.64 -7.45
CA ARG A 165 -2.24 -7.56 -7.75
C ARG A 165 -2.79 -6.18 -7.40
N ILE A 166 -4.08 -5.94 -7.69
CA ILE A 166 -4.71 -4.66 -7.36
C ILE A 166 -4.89 -4.53 -5.85
N ALA A 167 -5.30 -5.58 -5.15
CA ALA A 167 -5.36 -5.57 -3.69
C ALA A 167 -3.97 -5.29 -3.06
N SER A 168 -2.89 -5.91 -3.58
CA SER A 168 -1.52 -5.62 -3.18
C SER A 168 -1.13 -4.16 -3.44
N ALA A 169 -1.47 -3.63 -4.62
CA ALA A 169 -1.19 -2.24 -4.97
C ALA A 169 -1.96 -1.24 -4.09
N VAL A 170 -3.23 -1.52 -3.76
CA VAL A 170 -4.02 -0.70 -2.81
C VAL A 170 -3.41 -0.73 -1.42
N LEU A 171 -3.01 -1.91 -0.91
CA LEU A 171 -2.31 -2.04 0.36
C LEU A 171 -0.99 -1.27 0.33
N THR A 172 -0.22 -1.36 -0.75
CA THR A 172 1.02 -0.59 -0.93
C THR A 172 0.76 0.92 -0.86
N VAL A 173 -0.26 1.43 -1.56
CA VAL A 173 -0.63 2.85 -1.49
C VAL A 173 -1.02 3.26 -0.08
N SER A 174 -1.76 2.43 0.66
CA SER A 174 -2.10 2.73 2.06
C SER A 174 -0.87 2.84 2.96
N LEU A 175 0.09 1.93 2.80
CA LEU A 175 1.36 1.93 3.54
C LEU A 175 2.30 3.07 3.10
N ASP A 176 2.28 3.46 1.82
CA ASP A 176 3.00 4.65 1.33
C ASP A 176 2.47 5.93 2.00
N VAL A 177 1.15 6.06 2.13
CA VAL A 177 0.50 7.19 2.82
C VAL A 177 0.84 7.20 4.31
N GLU A 178 0.79 6.04 4.97
CA GLU A 178 1.16 5.89 6.38
C GLU A 178 2.64 6.26 6.61
N SER A 179 3.55 5.76 5.78
CA SER A 179 4.97 6.15 5.81
C SER A 179 5.17 7.65 5.60
N ALA A 180 4.45 8.25 4.65
CA ALA A 180 4.53 9.67 4.38
C ALA A 180 3.98 10.51 5.55
N TRP A 181 2.96 10.00 6.25
CA TRP A 181 2.46 10.63 7.47
C TRP A 181 3.51 10.64 8.57
N TYR A 182 4.16 9.48 8.88
CA TYR A 182 5.23 9.41 9.87
C TYR A 182 6.41 10.33 9.50
N ARG A 183 6.78 10.40 8.21
CA ARG A 183 7.83 11.34 7.74
C ARG A 183 7.42 12.80 7.93
N SER A 184 6.17 13.15 7.60
CA SER A 184 5.68 14.53 7.71
C SER A 184 5.63 15.00 9.15
N ILE A 185 5.08 14.19 10.07
CA ILE A 185 5.00 14.54 11.50
C ILE A 185 6.40 14.58 12.12
N GLY A 186 7.23 13.56 11.86
CA GLY A 186 8.60 13.55 12.39
C GLY A 186 9.44 14.72 11.87
N ALA A 187 9.33 15.08 10.60
CA ALA A 187 10.02 16.25 10.05
C ALA A 187 9.52 17.57 10.65
N GLU A 188 8.22 17.70 10.92
CA GLU A 188 7.63 18.87 11.61
C GLU A 188 8.19 19.02 13.03
N GLN A 189 8.27 17.91 13.79
CA GLN A 189 8.87 17.91 15.13
C GLN A 189 10.36 18.28 15.09
N VAL A 190 11.14 17.69 14.18
CA VAL A 190 12.57 18.00 14.00
C VAL A 190 12.76 19.47 13.62
N ALA A 191 11.93 20.02 12.73
CA ALA A 191 11.99 21.43 12.36
C ALA A 191 11.73 22.35 13.57
N GLY A 192 10.76 21.99 14.42
CA GLY A 192 10.49 22.70 15.67
C GLY A 192 11.67 22.66 16.65
N MET A 193 12.30 21.51 16.85
CA MET A 193 13.48 21.39 17.71
C MET A 193 14.69 22.17 17.16
N ARG A 194 14.93 22.12 15.84
CA ARG A 194 16.00 22.90 15.20
C ARG A 194 15.78 24.40 15.29
N ALA A 195 14.52 24.86 15.21
CA ALA A 195 14.17 26.24 15.46
C ALA A 195 14.52 26.66 16.90
N ALA A 196 14.15 25.84 17.90
CA ALA A 196 14.46 26.10 19.30
C ALA A 196 15.99 26.16 19.58
N VAL A 197 16.76 25.25 18.98
CA VAL A 197 18.25 25.30 19.06
C VAL A 197 18.78 26.58 18.42
N ALA A 198 18.25 26.99 17.27
CA ALA A 198 18.69 28.21 16.60
C ALA A 198 18.39 29.47 17.42
N ASP A 199 17.22 29.52 18.08
CA ASP A 199 16.84 30.64 18.97
C ASP A 199 17.71 30.69 20.22
N ALA A 200 18.02 29.53 20.83
CA ALA A 200 18.91 29.45 21.99
C ALA A 200 20.34 29.94 21.66
N LEU A 201 20.90 29.45 20.54
CA LEU A 201 22.25 29.86 20.11
C LEU A 201 22.30 31.30 19.58
N GLN A 202 21.21 31.81 19.01
CA GLN A 202 21.13 33.25 18.66
C GLN A 202 21.15 34.12 19.92
N THR A 203 20.43 33.70 20.96
CA THR A 203 20.48 34.39 22.29
C THR A 203 21.89 34.39 22.88
N SER A 204 22.61 33.25 22.79
CA SER A 204 24.03 33.16 23.19
C SER A 204 24.92 34.15 22.41
N ALA A 205 24.74 34.23 21.10
CA ALA A 205 25.52 35.15 20.26
C ALA A 205 25.23 36.62 20.56
N ASP A 206 23.96 36.97 20.82
CA ASP A 206 23.54 38.32 21.19
C ASP A 206 24.13 38.72 22.56
N LEU A 207 24.20 37.78 23.50
CA LEU A 207 24.84 37.95 24.80
C LEU A 207 26.33 38.12 24.65
N ALA A 208 26.98 37.26 23.84
CA ALA A 208 28.40 37.36 23.53
C ALA A 208 28.78 38.71 22.95
N GLN A 209 27.96 39.26 22.05
CA GLN A 209 28.18 40.58 21.47
C GLN A 209 28.21 41.67 22.57
N ARG A 210 27.23 41.65 23.51
CA ARG A 210 27.18 42.60 24.63
C ARG A 210 28.41 42.47 25.56
N PHE A 211 28.86 41.25 25.85
CA PHE A 211 30.07 41.02 26.66
C PHE A 211 31.33 41.47 25.97
N PHE A 212 31.43 41.32 24.65
CA PHE A 212 32.56 41.82 23.88
C PHE A 212 32.59 43.34 23.85
N ASP A 213 31.44 44.01 23.61
CA ASP A 213 31.33 45.45 23.64
C ASP A 213 31.71 46.07 25.01
N ALA A 214 31.45 45.30 26.09
CA ALA A 214 31.90 45.66 27.46
C ALA A 214 33.35 45.27 27.78
N GLY A 215 34.06 44.62 26.85
CA GLY A 215 35.44 44.17 27.03
C GLY A 215 35.63 42.93 27.90
N ASN A 216 34.56 42.17 28.18
CA ASN A 216 34.54 41.02 29.08
C ASN A 216 34.95 39.68 28.43
N ILE A 217 34.89 39.59 27.09
CA ILE A 217 35.27 38.40 26.34
C ILE A 217 36.19 38.76 25.17
N THR A 218 36.90 37.75 24.66
CA THR A 218 37.79 37.93 23.50
C THR A 218 37.01 37.88 22.17
N GLU A 219 37.58 38.49 21.13
CA GLU A 219 37.06 38.39 19.78
C GLU A 219 36.94 36.95 19.29
N LEU A 220 37.85 36.06 19.70
CA LEU A 220 37.78 34.63 19.40
C LEU A 220 36.53 33.99 19.99
N GLN A 221 36.17 34.31 21.22
CA GLN A 221 34.98 33.78 21.88
C GLN A 221 33.72 34.31 21.25
N LEU A 222 33.63 35.62 20.96
CA LEU A 222 32.50 36.19 20.20
C LEU A 222 32.31 35.48 18.86
N ASN A 223 33.37 35.32 18.08
CA ASN A 223 33.25 34.70 16.73
C ASN A 223 32.85 33.21 16.82
N ARG A 224 33.17 32.48 17.90
CA ARG A 224 32.68 31.12 18.13
C ARG A 224 31.17 31.09 18.32
N GLU A 225 30.61 31.98 19.13
CA GLU A 225 29.17 32.06 19.38
C GLU A 225 28.41 32.50 18.12
N LEU A 226 28.90 33.49 17.38
CA LEU A 226 28.33 33.92 16.09
C LEU A 226 28.33 32.80 15.04
N ALA A 227 29.43 32.01 15.01
CA ALA A 227 29.50 30.87 14.09
C ALA A 227 28.52 29.75 14.49
N ALA A 228 28.38 29.44 15.78
CA ALA A 228 27.43 28.45 16.29
C ALA A 228 25.99 28.85 15.95
N ALA A 229 25.60 30.10 16.20
CA ALA A 229 24.27 30.63 15.86
C ALA A 229 24.00 30.56 14.35
N SER A 230 25.00 30.89 13.52
CA SER A 230 24.88 30.84 12.06
C SER A 230 24.66 29.40 11.56
N LEU A 231 25.39 28.41 12.10
CA LEU A 231 25.23 27.00 11.78
C LEU A 231 23.85 26.48 12.20
N ALA A 232 23.37 26.86 13.38
CA ALA A 232 22.06 26.46 13.88
C ALA A 232 20.93 27.03 12.99
N ARG A 233 21.00 28.29 12.57
CA ARG A 233 20.02 28.89 11.64
C ARG A 233 20.00 28.17 10.28
N ILE A 234 21.18 27.78 9.76
CA ILE A 234 21.26 26.98 8.53
C ILE A 234 20.56 25.63 8.73
N ALA A 235 20.81 24.95 9.86
CA ALA A 235 20.19 23.66 10.19
C ALA A 235 18.67 23.78 10.34
N ALA A 236 18.17 24.82 11.02
CA ALA A 236 16.75 25.10 11.15
C ALA A 236 16.07 25.37 9.79
N SER A 237 16.73 26.15 8.93
CA SER A 237 16.21 26.43 7.59
C SER A 237 16.10 25.17 6.71
N ARG A 238 17.08 24.27 6.79
CA ARG A 238 17.05 22.96 6.11
C ARG A 238 15.91 22.08 6.63
N ALA A 239 15.81 21.94 7.95
CA ALA A 239 14.75 21.14 8.57
C ALA A 239 13.33 21.66 8.20
N LEU A 240 13.16 22.99 8.12
CA LEU A 240 11.90 23.58 7.66
C LEU A 240 11.57 23.22 6.21
N ILE A 241 12.57 23.20 5.32
CA ILE A 241 12.38 22.77 3.93
C ILE A 241 12.01 21.28 3.89
N ASP A 242 12.71 20.43 4.64
CA ASP A 242 12.44 18.98 4.71
C ASP A 242 11.02 18.71 5.22
N ALA A 243 10.55 19.42 6.24
CA ALA A 243 9.19 19.33 6.74
C ALA A 243 8.15 19.74 5.68
N ARG A 244 8.40 20.79 4.92
CA ARG A 244 7.54 21.23 3.81
C ARG A 244 7.49 20.21 2.68
N LEU A 245 8.63 19.64 2.30
CA LEU A 245 8.70 18.58 1.28
C LEU A 245 7.94 17.33 1.72
N ALA A 246 8.14 16.86 2.94
CA ALA A 246 7.42 15.69 3.48
C ALA A 246 5.90 15.92 3.50
N ARG A 247 5.46 17.14 3.84
CA ARG A 247 4.03 17.52 3.77
C ARG A 247 3.49 17.53 2.36
N LEU A 248 4.24 18.03 1.37
CA LEU A 248 3.86 18.02 -0.05
C LEU A 248 3.75 16.59 -0.60
N ASP A 249 4.66 15.70 -0.22
CA ASP A 249 4.62 14.28 -0.60
C ASP A 249 3.35 13.62 -0.06
N LEU A 250 3.03 13.83 1.21
CA LEU A 250 1.79 13.33 1.82
C LEU A 250 0.54 13.88 1.12
N ASN A 251 0.50 15.19 0.81
CA ASN A 251 -0.61 15.80 0.07
C ASN A 251 -0.78 15.16 -1.32
N THR A 252 0.34 14.88 -2.00
CA THR A 252 0.34 14.24 -3.33
C THR A 252 -0.25 12.83 -3.26
N LEU A 253 0.14 12.03 -2.25
CA LEU A 253 -0.38 10.68 -2.05
C LEU A 253 -1.87 10.69 -1.70
N MET A 254 -2.31 11.65 -0.87
CA MET A 254 -3.72 11.86 -0.53
C MET A 254 -4.54 12.46 -1.68
N GLY A 255 -3.92 13.03 -2.71
CA GLY A 255 -4.61 13.71 -3.80
C GLY A 255 -5.19 15.08 -3.43
N LEU A 256 -4.65 15.75 -2.39
CA LEU A 256 -5.11 17.04 -1.89
C LEU A 256 -4.50 18.21 -2.65
N ARG A 257 -5.29 19.28 -2.87
CA ARG A 257 -4.85 20.50 -3.57
C ARG A 257 -5.48 21.76 -2.94
N GLY A 258 -4.82 22.87 -3.14
CA GLY A 258 -5.33 24.19 -2.73
C GLY A 258 -5.63 24.28 -1.23
N SER A 259 -6.83 24.67 -0.86
CA SER A 259 -7.24 24.84 0.54
C SER A 259 -7.28 23.54 1.34
N GLU A 260 -7.52 22.38 0.69
CA GLU A 260 -7.54 21.08 1.35
C GLU A 260 -6.13 20.66 1.86
N ALA A 261 -5.06 21.22 1.31
CA ALA A 261 -3.68 20.98 1.76
C ALA A 261 -3.33 21.70 3.09
N GLY A 262 -4.27 22.53 3.63
CA GLY A 262 -4.10 23.31 4.85
C GLY A 262 -4.46 22.58 6.14
N TRP A 263 -4.51 21.25 6.15
CA TRP A 263 -4.80 20.45 7.34
C TRP A 263 -3.82 20.69 8.49
N THR A 264 -4.26 20.41 9.73
CA THR A 264 -3.42 20.48 10.93
C THR A 264 -2.99 19.09 11.37
N SER A 265 -1.88 18.99 12.13
CA SER A 265 -1.41 17.74 12.75
C SER A 265 -1.45 17.86 14.27
N SER A 266 -1.45 16.72 14.97
CA SER A 266 -1.22 16.65 16.41
C SER A 266 0.25 16.91 16.79
N ALA A 267 1.15 16.97 15.80
CA ALA A 267 2.59 17.14 15.95
C ALA A 267 3.24 16.16 16.95
N VAL A 268 2.68 14.95 17.10
CA VAL A 268 3.22 13.88 17.95
C VAL A 268 3.23 12.56 17.21
N LEU A 269 4.25 11.73 17.49
CA LEU A 269 4.35 10.37 16.99
C LEU A 269 3.96 9.37 18.08
N PRO A 270 3.36 8.22 17.73
CA PRO A 270 3.17 7.16 18.71
C PRO A 270 4.52 6.59 19.16
N LEU A 271 4.62 6.20 20.43
CA LEU A 271 5.81 5.49 20.94
C LEU A 271 5.84 4.04 20.41
N PRO A 272 7.02 3.40 20.35
CA PRO A 272 7.13 1.99 19.99
C PRO A 272 6.22 1.09 20.81
N VAL A 273 5.82 -0.04 20.24
CA VAL A 273 5.08 -1.09 20.96
C VAL A 273 5.94 -1.67 22.08
N GLU A 274 5.32 -2.17 23.13
CA GLU A 274 6.04 -2.75 24.28
C GLU A 274 6.66 -4.12 23.94
N HIS A 275 5.99 -4.88 23.08
CA HIS A 275 6.45 -6.21 22.65
C HIS A 275 6.35 -6.33 21.14
N GLU A 276 7.45 -6.69 20.51
CA GLU A 276 7.50 -6.97 19.08
C GLU A 276 6.95 -8.37 18.77
N ASP A 277 6.38 -8.52 17.56
CA ASP A 277 5.81 -9.78 17.11
C ASP A 277 6.87 -10.86 16.88
N ASP A 278 6.51 -12.14 17.14
CA ASP A 278 7.40 -13.28 16.93
C ASP A 278 7.76 -13.44 15.44
N PRO A 279 9.06 -13.46 15.07
CA PRO A 279 9.50 -13.64 13.68
C PRO A 279 8.96 -14.92 13.01
N ILE A 280 8.76 -16.00 13.78
CA ILE A 280 8.23 -17.25 13.24
C ILE A 280 6.77 -17.07 12.82
N VAL A 281 5.98 -16.39 13.66
CA VAL A 281 4.57 -16.09 13.36
C VAL A 281 4.46 -15.16 12.16
N LEU A 282 5.34 -14.15 12.07
CA LEU A 282 5.37 -13.21 10.95
C LEU A 282 5.69 -13.91 9.62
N ARG A 283 6.67 -14.82 9.56
CA ARG A 283 6.97 -15.62 8.37
C ARG A 283 5.80 -16.53 7.96
N GLN A 284 5.15 -17.19 8.93
CA GLN A 284 3.98 -18.01 8.64
C GLN A 284 2.83 -17.16 8.08
N THR A 285 2.59 -16.00 8.67
CA THR A 285 1.58 -15.05 8.20
C THR A 285 1.91 -14.56 6.79
N ALA A 286 3.15 -14.17 6.54
CA ALA A 286 3.58 -13.71 5.22
C ALA A 286 3.42 -14.78 4.13
N SER A 287 3.78 -16.03 4.42
CA SER A 287 3.63 -17.13 3.47
C SER A 287 2.17 -17.42 3.08
N ALA A 288 1.23 -17.12 3.98
CA ALA A 288 -0.21 -17.30 3.79
C ALA A 288 -0.90 -16.03 3.24
N SER A 289 -0.46 -14.84 3.66
CA SER A 289 -1.16 -13.57 3.45
C SER A 289 -0.53 -12.68 2.39
N SER A 290 0.76 -12.88 2.01
CA SER A 290 1.40 -12.02 1.01
C SER A 290 0.66 -12.09 -0.33
N LEU A 291 -0.01 -11.00 -0.69
CA LEU A 291 -0.79 -10.88 -1.92
C LEU A 291 0.11 -11.04 -3.17
N ASP A 292 1.36 -10.58 -3.10
CA ASP A 292 2.33 -10.73 -4.19
C ASP A 292 2.75 -12.20 -4.37
N LEU A 293 2.95 -12.93 -3.27
CA LEU A 293 3.23 -14.35 -3.31
C LEU A 293 2.03 -15.15 -3.85
N LEU A 294 0.83 -14.83 -3.41
CA LEU A 294 -0.40 -15.43 -3.94
C LEU A 294 -0.59 -15.13 -5.43
N ALA A 295 -0.30 -13.91 -5.88
CA ALA A 295 -0.33 -13.55 -7.30
C ALA A 295 0.70 -14.33 -8.12
N ALA A 296 1.93 -14.51 -7.61
CA ALA A 296 2.98 -15.30 -8.27
C ALA A 296 2.62 -16.80 -8.35
N ARG A 297 2.01 -17.38 -7.32
CA ARG A 297 1.47 -18.75 -7.33
C ARG A 297 0.36 -18.92 -8.38
N LYS A 298 -0.53 -17.93 -8.50
CA LYS A 298 -1.54 -17.90 -9.57
C LYS A 298 -0.90 -17.81 -10.94
N GLU A 299 0.12 -16.97 -11.12
CA GLU A 299 0.88 -16.83 -12.37
C GLU A 299 1.50 -18.17 -12.82
N ALA A 300 2.13 -18.91 -11.92
CA ALA A 300 2.66 -20.25 -12.21
C ALA A 300 1.53 -21.24 -12.61
N THR A 301 0.36 -21.15 -11.98
CA THR A 301 -0.83 -21.97 -12.30
C THR A 301 -1.37 -21.63 -13.69
N ILE A 302 -1.39 -20.36 -14.06
CA ILE A 302 -1.80 -19.85 -15.39
C ILE A 302 -0.90 -20.45 -16.46
N PHE A 303 0.43 -20.33 -16.33
CA PHE A 303 1.36 -20.89 -17.31
C PHE A 303 1.34 -22.42 -17.36
N ALA A 304 1.09 -23.11 -16.23
CA ALA A 304 0.88 -24.55 -16.22
C ALA A 304 -0.39 -24.95 -17.01
N SER A 305 -1.49 -24.22 -16.83
CA SER A 305 -2.73 -24.43 -17.59
C SER A 305 -2.57 -24.14 -19.07
N SER A 306 -1.92 -23.02 -19.41
CA SER A 306 -1.61 -22.62 -20.79
C SER A 306 -0.75 -23.65 -21.50
N ALA A 307 0.34 -24.14 -20.86
CA ALA A 307 1.21 -25.17 -21.43
C ALA A 307 0.45 -26.48 -21.69
N ARG A 308 -0.46 -26.88 -20.78
CA ARG A 308 -1.29 -28.06 -20.96
C ARG A 308 -2.24 -27.92 -22.16
N THR A 309 -2.93 -26.78 -22.27
CA THR A 309 -3.83 -26.48 -23.39
C THR A 309 -3.07 -26.43 -24.71
N THR A 310 -1.90 -25.78 -24.74
CA THR A 310 -1.05 -25.70 -25.94
C THR A 310 -0.60 -27.08 -26.40
N ARG A 311 -0.24 -27.98 -25.50
CA ARG A 311 0.13 -29.37 -25.84
C ARG A 311 -1.07 -30.15 -26.38
N ALA A 312 -2.25 -30.02 -25.76
CA ALA A 312 -3.46 -30.73 -26.18
C ALA A 312 -3.94 -30.30 -27.56
N LEU A 313 -3.83 -29.00 -27.87
CA LEU A 313 -4.35 -28.44 -29.13
C LEU A 313 -3.25 -28.20 -30.19
N ARG A 314 -2.02 -28.73 -30.00
CA ARG A 314 -0.88 -28.42 -30.87
C ARG A 314 -1.09 -28.76 -32.33
N LEU A 315 -1.87 -29.81 -32.62
CA LEU A 315 -2.11 -30.31 -33.98
C LEU A 315 -3.36 -29.75 -34.65
N LEU A 316 -4.22 -29.07 -33.86
CA LEU A 316 -5.52 -28.56 -34.34
C LEU A 316 -5.44 -27.08 -34.79
N GLY A 317 -4.28 -26.64 -35.32
CA GLY A 317 -4.12 -25.27 -35.83
C GLY A 317 -4.98 -25.01 -37.07
N GLY A 318 -5.57 -23.83 -37.25
CA GLY A 318 -6.18 -23.36 -38.49
C GLY A 318 -7.43 -24.11 -39.00
N THR A 319 -7.97 -25.06 -38.20
CA THR A 319 -9.16 -25.84 -38.64
C THR A 319 -10.39 -24.97 -38.58
N THR A 320 -11.12 -24.87 -39.70
CA THR A 320 -12.42 -24.18 -39.81
C THR A 320 -13.51 -25.12 -40.22
N ILE A 321 -14.71 -24.90 -39.70
CA ILE A 321 -15.94 -25.56 -40.14
C ILE A 321 -16.83 -24.52 -40.80
N GLY A 322 -17.41 -24.87 -41.95
CA GLY A 322 -18.22 -23.94 -42.70
C GLY A 322 -19.42 -24.58 -43.37
N TYR A 323 -20.16 -23.76 -44.05
CA TYR A 323 -21.25 -24.16 -44.95
C TYR A 323 -21.23 -23.23 -46.14
N ASP A 324 -21.06 -23.82 -47.35
CA ASP A 324 -20.99 -23.07 -48.59
C ASP A 324 -22.24 -23.31 -49.46
N ARG A 325 -22.61 -22.26 -50.17
CA ARG A 325 -23.63 -22.28 -51.20
C ARG A 325 -23.05 -21.63 -52.46
N GLU A 326 -22.96 -22.40 -53.50
CA GLU A 326 -22.45 -21.99 -54.80
C GLU A 326 -23.55 -22.02 -55.83
N ARG A 327 -23.66 -20.94 -56.57
CA ARG A 327 -24.51 -20.88 -57.79
C ARG A 327 -23.58 -20.88 -58.97
N GLU A 328 -23.61 -21.95 -59.72
CA GLU A 328 -22.81 -22.14 -60.91
C GLU A 328 -23.24 -21.25 -62.08
N VAL A 329 -22.44 -21.17 -63.11
CA VAL A 329 -22.67 -20.36 -64.32
C VAL A 329 -23.92 -20.81 -65.07
N ASP A 330 -24.24 -22.10 -65.06
CA ASP A 330 -25.44 -22.70 -65.66
C ASP A 330 -26.73 -22.48 -64.86
N GLY A 331 -26.60 -21.83 -63.67
CA GLY A 331 -27.70 -21.55 -62.76
C GLY A 331 -27.99 -22.66 -61.76
N SER A 332 -27.28 -23.77 -61.78
CA SER A 332 -27.36 -24.84 -60.79
C SER A 332 -26.89 -24.35 -59.42
N VAL A 333 -27.43 -24.90 -58.31
CA VAL A 333 -27.07 -24.52 -56.96
C VAL A 333 -26.58 -25.74 -56.22
N ILE A 334 -25.31 -25.67 -55.81
CA ILE A 334 -24.65 -26.65 -54.97
C ILE A 334 -24.54 -26.06 -53.55
N LYS A 335 -24.77 -26.85 -52.51
CA LYS A 335 -24.65 -26.44 -51.10
C LYS A 335 -24.21 -27.61 -50.25
N GLY A 336 -23.36 -27.34 -49.24
CA GLY A 336 -22.91 -28.39 -48.33
C GLY A 336 -22.00 -27.86 -47.21
N PRO A 337 -21.76 -28.71 -46.21
CA PRO A 337 -20.77 -28.41 -45.16
C PRO A 337 -19.35 -28.44 -45.74
N THR A 338 -18.50 -27.54 -45.27
CA THR A 338 -17.06 -27.48 -45.58
C THR A 338 -16.25 -27.63 -44.32
N LEU A 339 -15.11 -28.32 -44.46
CA LEU A 339 -14.11 -28.48 -43.38
C LEU A 339 -12.73 -28.23 -43.99
N ASP A 340 -12.11 -27.12 -43.55
CA ASP A 340 -10.73 -26.83 -43.91
C ASP A 340 -9.83 -27.27 -42.78
N LEU A 341 -8.88 -28.14 -43.07
CA LEU A 341 -7.95 -28.72 -42.10
C LEU A 341 -6.52 -28.45 -42.49
N ASP A 342 -5.80 -27.70 -41.64
CA ASP A 342 -4.34 -27.58 -41.80
C ASP A 342 -3.67 -28.91 -41.44
N LEU A 343 -3.01 -29.53 -42.40
CA LEU A 343 -2.24 -30.75 -42.15
C LEU A 343 -0.88 -30.43 -41.54
N PRO A 344 -0.61 -30.80 -40.26
CA PRO A 344 0.63 -30.47 -39.55
C PRO A 344 1.82 -31.36 -39.99
N ILE A 345 2.14 -31.38 -41.29
CA ILE A 345 3.20 -32.21 -41.83
C ILE A 345 4.59 -31.64 -41.45
N PHE A 346 4.81 -30.35 -41.69
CA PHE A 346 6.07 -29.65 -41.41
C PHE A 346 6.10 -28.95 -40.08
N ASN A 347 4.99 -28.39 -39.64
CA ASN A 347 4.84 -27.66 -38.38
C ASN A 347 3.85 -28.36 -37.43
N GLN A 348 4.39 -29.24 -36.59
CA GLN A 348 3.63 -30.00 -35.61
C GLN A 348 3.41 -29.22 -34.29
N GLY A 349 3.64 -27.91 -34.29
CA GLY A 349 3.46 -27.06 -33.12
C GLY A 349 4.52 -27.21 -32.02
N GLY A 350 5.62 -27.89 -32.30
CA GLY A 350 6.71 -28.12 -31.34
C GLY A 350 7.30 -26.83 -30.76
N ALA A 351 7.49 -25.80 -31.58
CA ALA A 351 7.98 -24.49 -31.11
C ALA A 351 6.99 -23.79 -30.17
N ARG A 352 5.66 -23.92 -30.38
CA ARG A 352 4.63 -23.37 -29.48
C ARG A 352 4.66 -24.05 -28.12
N VAL A 353 4.82 -25.38 -28.11
CA VAL A 353 4.94 -26.17 -26.87
C VAL A 353 6.24 -25.80 -26.14
N ALA A 354 7.39 -25.76 -26.84
CA ALA A 354 8.67 -25.38 -26.24
C ALA A 354 8.62 -23.96 -25.60
N ARG A 355 7.98 -23.01 -26.27
CA ARG A 355 7.75 -21.66 -25.72
C ARG A 355 6.89 -21.69 -24.45
N ALA A 356 5.76 -22.40 -24.46
CA ALA A 356 4.88 -22.52 -23.30
C ALA A 356 5.59 -23.21 -22.11
N ASP A 357 6.42 -24.22 -22.38
CA ASP A 357 7.23 -24.88 -21.35
C ASP A 357 8.32 -23.97 -20.79
N ALA A 358 8.94 -23.14 -21.62
CA ALA A 358 9.92 -22.15 -21.19
C ALA A 358 9.25 -21.09 -20.30
N GLN A 359 8.07 -20.58 -20.68
CA GLN A 359 7.30 -19.63 -19.87
C GLN A 359 6.90 -20.22 -18.51
N LEU A 360 6.48 -21.49 -18.47
CA LEU A 360 6.21 -22.18 -17.21
C LEU A 360 7.46 -22.31 -16.32
N ARG A 361 8.62 -22.63 -16.90
CA ARG A 361 9.89 -22.69 -16.14
C ARG A 361 10.25 -21.31 -15.58
N ILE A 362 10.12 -20.25 -16.37
CA ILE A 362 10.35 -18.87 -15.92
C ILE A 362 9.42 -18.50 -14.76
N ALA A 363 8.11 -18.79 -14.87
CA ALA A 363 7.14 -18.49 -13.82
C ALA A 363 7.43 -19.24 -12.51
N LYS A 364 7.84 -20.52 -12.59
CA LYS A 364 8.25 -21.30 -11.42
C LYS A 364 9.54 -20.79 -10.79
N ALA A 365 10.54 -20.42 -11.58
CA ALA A 365 11.79 -19.84 -11.07
C ALA A 365 11.54 -18.48 -10.41
N LYS A 366 10.67 -17.65 -11.01
CA LYS A 366 10.24 -16.38 -10.42
C LYS A 366 9.52 -16.57 -9.08
N LEU A 367 8.62 -17.56 -8.97
CA LEU A 367 7.95 -17.90 -7.72
C LEU A 367 8.97 -18.29 -6.64
N ALA A 368 9.90 -19.20 -6.96
CA ALA A 368 10.94 -19.62 -6.01
C ALA A 368 11.83 -18.44 -5.56
N LEU A 369 12.15 -17.51 -6.48
CA LEU A 369 12.92 -16.31 -6.15
C LEU A 369 12.13 -15.40 -5.19
N ILE A 370 10.81 -15.20 -5.42
CA ILE A 370 9.95 -14.40 -4.55
C ILE A 370 9.86 -15.04 -3.17
N GLU A 371 9.68 -16.36 -3.07
CA GLU A 371 9.64 -17.08 -1.79
C GLU A 371 10.95 -16.91 -1.01
N LEU A 372 12.09 -17.14 -1.64
CA LEU A 372 13.41 -16.98 -1.02
C LEU A 372 13.68 -15.52 -0.59
N SER A 373 13.36 -14.55 -1.46
CA SER A 373 13.58 -13.14 -1.15
C SER A 373 12.66 -12.63 -0.04
N ALA A 374 11.42 -13.13 0.04
CA ALA A 374 10.48 -12.76 1.09
C ALA A 374 10.98 -13.23 2.47
N ASP A 375 11.44 -14.47 2.60
CA ASP A 375 11.98 -14.99 3.86
C ASP A 375 13.17 -14.15 4.36
N ASN A 376 14.15 -13.89 3.48
CA ASN A 376 15.32 -13.09 3.83
C ASN A 376 14.96 -11.63 4.16
N ALA A 377 14.00 -11.04 3.42
CA ALA A 377 13.57 -9.67 3.65
C ALA A 377 12.83 -9.51 4.98
N ILE A 378 12.02 -10.49 5.38
CA ILE A 378 11.33 -10.48 6.68
C ILE A 378 12.34 -10.56 7.82
N ASP A 379 13.33 -11.47 7.75
CA ASP A 379 14.36 -11.60 8.80
C ASP A 379 15.14 -10.30 8.98
N LEU A 380 15.54 -9.67 7.89
CA LEU A 380 16.23 -8.38 7.92
C LEU A 380 15.34 -7.25 8.49
N ALA A 381 14.06 -7.21 8.09
CA ALA A 381 13.13 -6.19 8.55
C ALA A 381 12.81 -6.32 10.03
N VAL A 382 12.66 -7.55 10.54
CA VAL A 382 12.47 -7.83 11.97
C VAL A 382 13.68 -7.36 12.78
N GLU A 383 14.88 -7.71 12.33
CA GLU A 383 16.12 -7.27 13.01
C GLU A 383 16.26 -5.74 13.00
N ARG A 384 15.92 -5.08 11.87
CA ARG A 384 15.91 -3.62 11.77
C ARG A 384 14.94 -2.98 12.75
N VAL A 385 13.70 -3.49 12.85
CA VAL A 385 12.71 -3.00 13.81
C VAL A 385 13.21 -3.15 15.23
N ARG A 386 13.80 -4.30 15.59
CA ARG A 386 14.37 -4.55 16.91
C ARG A 386 15.48 -3.57 17.26
N VAL A 387 16.45 -3.38 16.36
CA VAL A 387 17.56 -2.43 16.59
C VAL A 387 17.05 -1.02 16.76
N LEU A 388 16.08 -0.58 15.96
CA LEU A 388 15.49 0.75 16.07
C LEU A 388 14.67 0.91 17.35
N SER A 389 13.97 -0.12 17.81
CA SER A 389 13.30 -0.13 19.12
C SER A 389 14.32 0.05 20.27
N ASP A 390 15.46 -0.66 20.22
CA ASP A 390 16.54 -0.49 21.21
C ASP A 390 17.13 0.93 21.17
N ILE A 391 17.33 1.52 19.99
CA ILE A 391 17.81 2.91 19.86
C ILE A 391 16.82 3.89 20.50
N VAL A 392 15.50 3.72 20.24
CA VAL A 392 14.47 4.56 20.88
C VAL A 392 14.51 4.41 22.40
N ARG A 393 14.68 3.19 22.91
CA ARG A 393 14.78 2.93 24.35
C ARG A 393 16.00 3.63 24.97
N ILE A 394 17.18 3.55 24.34
CA ILE A 394 18.40 4.24 24.79
C ILE A 394 18.18 5.76 24.83
N HIS A 395 17.59 6.34 23.79
CA HIS A 395 17.27 7.76 23.80
C HIS A 395 16.34 8.13 24.96
N ARG A 396 15.22 7.39 25.12
CA ARG A 396 14.17 7.70 26.09
C ARG A 396 14.60 7.47 27.55
N GLU A 397 15.34 6.38 27.82
CA GLU A 397 15.61 5.93 29.17
C GLU A 397 17.00 6.35 29.69
N GLU A 398 17.93 6.67 28.79
CA GLU A 398 19.29 6.97 29.14
C GLU A 398 19.72 8.37 28.69
N LEU A 399 19.77 8.66 27.39
CA LEU A 399 20.37 9.86 26.84
C LEU A 399 19.58 11.14 27.17
N VAL A 400 18.29 11.16 26.94
CA VAL A 400 17.46 12.35 27.20
C VAL A 400 17.46 12.69 28.68
N PRO A 401 17.18 11.76 29.65
CA PRO A 401 17.23 12.08 31.06
C PRO A 401 18.60 12.56 31.53
N GLN A 402 19.69 12.00 30.98
CA GLN A 402 21.07 12.46 31.32
C GLN A 402 21.30 13.90 30.85
N ARG A 403 20.82 14.26 29.64
CA ARG A 403 20.96 15.63 29.12
C ARG A 403 20.09 16.64 29.89
N GLU A 404 18.92 16.26 30.32
CA GLU A 404 18.06 17.07 31.20
C GLU A 404 18.78 17.35 32.54
N ILE A 405 19.39 16.32 33.15
CA ILE A 405 20.15 16.49 34.39
C ILE A 405 21.36 17.42 34.16
N VAL A 406 22.09 17.25 33.04
CA VAL A 406 23.23 18.12 32.73
C VAL A 406 22.77 19.57 32.58
N ALA A 407 21.71 19.85 31.81
CA ALA A 407 21.18 21.20 31.62
C ALA A 407 20.72 21.81 32.95
N LEU A 408 20.00 21.05 33.80
CA LEU A 408 19.56 21.49 35.11
C LEU A 408 20.75 21.79 36.04
N ARG A 409 21.74 20.92 36.11
CA ARG A 409 22.93 21.13 36.96
C ARG A 409 23.81 22.27 36.47
N SER A 410 23.94 22.44 35.16
CA SER A 410 24.64 23.61 34.60
C SER A 410 23.94 24.91 35.03
N GLN A 411 22.62 24.95 35.08
CA GLN A 411 21.88 26.10 35.59
C GLN A 411 22.10 26.34 37.10
N ASP A 412 22.13 25.25 37.90
CA ASP A 412 22.47 25.35 39.33
C ASP A 412 23.85 25.92 39.52
N GLU A 413 24.87 25.43 38.80
CA GLU A 413 26.27 25.87 38.89
C GLU A 413 26.46 27.33 38.43
N GLU A 414 25.71 27.76 37.42
CA GLU A 414 25.70 29.16 36.96
C GLU A 414 25.12 30.08 38.04
N ASN A 415 24.03 29.69 38.71
CA ASN A 415 23.44 30.44 39.82
C ASN A 415 24.46 30.64 40.98
N TYR A 416 25.46 29.75 41.14
CA TYR A 416 26.57 29.88 42.08
C TYR A 416 27.84 30.53 41.48
N ALA A 417 27.75 31.01 40.23
CA ALA A 417 28.86 31.60 39.46
C ALA A 417 30.06 30.67 39.30
N LEU A 418 29.83 29.35 39.25
CA LEU A 418 30.88 28.33 39.03
C LEU A 418 31.17 28.10 37.54
N ILE A 419 30.16 28.30 36.68
CA ILE A 419 30.28 28.24 35.22
C ILE A 419 29.68 29.51 34.62
N GLY A 420 29.95 29.74 33.32
CA GLY A 420 29.43 30.88 32.59
C GLY A 420 28.07 30.59 31.92
N GLU A 421 27.31 31.64 31.59
CA GLU A 421 26.03 31.57 30.91
C GLU A 421 26.09 30.84 29.54
N PHE A 422 27.24 30.93 28.83
CA PHE A 422 27.44 30.22 27.55
C PHE A 422 27.44 28.70 27.72
N GLU A 423 27.96 28.19 28.86
CA GLU A 423 27.96 26.75 29.16
C GLU A 423 26.56 26.23 29.43
N VAL A 424 25.71 27.02 30.11
CA VAL A 424 24.31 26.69 30.31
C VAL A 424 23.53 26.64 28.98
N LEU A 425 23.70 27.64 28.13
CA LEU A 425 23.06 27.69 26.81
C LEU A 425 23.52 26.54 25.92
N MET A 426 24.81 26.18 26.00
CA MET A 426 25.33 25.01 25.28
C MET A 426 24.74 23.69 25.82
N ALA A 427 24.66 23.52 27.16
CA ALA A 427 24.02 22.34 27.75
C ALA A 427 22.56 22.21 27.33
N LYS A 428 21.82 23.33 27.28
CA LYS A 428 20.43 23.36 26.82
C LYS A 428 20.27 23.03 25.32
N ALA A 429 21.17 23.52 24.48
CA ALA A 429 21.21 23.15 23.06
C ALA A 429 21.46 21.65 22.88
N GLN A 430 22.35 21.05 23.68
CA GLN A 430 22.63 19.60 23.65
C GLN A 430 21.46 18.75 24.17
N GLU A 431 20.66 19.26 25.12
CA GLU A 431 19.42 18.63 25.56
C GLU A 431 18.41 18.59 24.38
N TYR A 432 18.22 19.72 23.68
CA TYR A 432 17.36 19.78 22.50
C TYR A 432 17.84 18.87 21.36
N ASP A 433 19.14 18.77 21.12
CA ASP A 433 19.71 17.81 20.16
C ASP A 433 19.42 16.35 20.56
N ALA A 434 19.45 16.01 21.85
CA ALA A 434 19.10 14.66 22.33
C ALA A 434 17.60 14.34 22.11
N TYR A 435 16.73 15.29 22.38
CA TYR A 435 15.29 15.16 22.07
C TYR A 435 15.04 15.02 20.57
N GLN A 436 15.73 15.78 19.73
CA GLN A 436 15.65 15.63 18.29
C GLN A 436 16.04 14.21 17.86
N GLY A 437 17.18 13.69 18.35
CA GLY A 437 17.61 12.32 18.06
C GLY A 437 16.57 11.27 18.49
N PHE A 438 15.92 11.48 19.62
CA PHE A 438 14.79 10.65 20.08
C PHE A 438 13.61 10.66 19.09
N LEU A 439 13.18 11.84 18.65
CA LEU A 439 12.06 11.99 17.70
C LEU A 439 12.39 11.37 16.33
N GLU A 440 13.62 11.54 15.87
CA GLU A 440 14.12 10.90 14.64
C GLU A 440 14.13 9.37 14.77
N ALA A 441 14.59 8.83 15.90
CA ALA A 441 14.60 7.39 16.15
C ALA A 441 13.18 6.80 16.19
N VAL A 442 12.21 7.48 16.82
CA VAL A 442 10.80 7.07 16.83
C VAL A 442 10.21 7.06 15.41
N ARG A 443 10.48 8.10 14.61
CA ARG A 443 10.07 8.15 13.21
C ARG A 443 10.63 6.95 12.43
N ASP A 444 11.92 6.69 12.54
CA ASP A 444 12.61 5.64 11.78
C ASP A 444 12.15 4.25 12.20
N TYR A 445 11.83 4.06 13.48
CA TYR A 445 11.19 2.85 13.98
C TYR A 445 9.84 2.59 13.28
N TRP A 446 8.96 3.58 13.22
CA TRP A 446 7.66 3.42 12.57
C TRP A 446 7.77 3.19 11.06
N LEU A 447 8.73 3.83 10.39
CA LEU A 447 9.01 3.57 8.98
C LEU A 447 9.46 2.12 8.76
N ALA A 448 10.30 1.58 9.63
CA ALA A 448 10.72 0.19 9.55
C ALA A 448 9.56 -0.79 9.82
N ARG A 449 8.64 -0.46 10.74
CA ARG A 449 7.43 -1.26 10.98
C ARG A 449 6.48 -1.26 9.79
N VAL A 450 6.29 -0.12 9.13
CA VAL A 450 5.50 -0.07 7.88
C VAL A 450 6.13 -0.93 6.78
N ASP A 451 7.47 -0.91 6.66
CA ASP A 451 8.18 -1.78 5.73
C ASP A 451 7.99 -3.27 6.08
N LEU A 452 8.03 -3.64 7.37
CA LEU A 452 7.74 -5.00 7.83
C LEU A 452 6.28 -5.40 7.54
N THR A 453 5.31 -4.52 7.79
CA THR A 453 3.89 -4.71 7.46
C THR A 453 3.70 -4.99 5.97
N ARG A 454 4.44 -4.27 5.11
CA ARG A 454 4.44 -4.46 3.66
C ARG A 454 4.92 -5.86 3.26
N LEU A 455 6.00 -6.35 3.88
CA LEU A 455 6.56 -7.67 3.63
C LEU A 455 5.65 -8.80 4.12
N VAL A 456 5.04 -8.63 5.29
CA VAL A 456 4.08 -9.59 5.86
C VAL A 456 2.78 -9.62 5.06
N GLY A 457 2.40 -8.50 4.44
CA GLY A 457 1.17 -8.38 3.65
C GLY A 457 -0.11 -8.32 4.47
N SER A 458 0.00 -8.02 5.78
CA SER A 458 -1.11 -7.82 6.70
C SER A 458 -0.69 -6.91 7.85
N ARG A 459 -1.64 -6.24 8.53
CA ARG A 459 -1.33 -5.48 9.75
C ARG A 459 -0.71 -6.37 10.81
N LEU A 460 0.29 -5.83 11.51
CA LEU A 460 0.96 -6.54 12.58
C LEU A 460 0.05 -6.65 13.81
N PRO A 461 0.01 -7.79 14.51
CA PRO A 461 -0.82 -7.98 15.71
C PRO A 461 -0.57 -6.94 16.80
N SER A 462 0.69 -6.59 17.05
CA SER A 462 1.12 -5.64 18.07
C SER A 462 0.75 -4.17 17.78
N ASP A 463 0.33 -3.80 16.56
CA ASP A 463 -0.11 -2.44 16.23
C ASP A 463 -1.32 -1.97 17.06
N ARG A 464 -2.06 -2.89 17.68
CA ARG A 464 -3.21 -2.59 18.55
C ARG A 464 -2.80 -2.13 19.95
N GLU A 465 -1.55 -2.29 20.35
CA GLU A 465 -1.04 -1.99 21.70
C GLU A 465 -0.54 -0.55 21.83
N VAL A 466 -0.59 0.24 20.76
CA VAL A 466 -0.10 1.61 20.73
C VAL A 466 -1.03 2.53 21.52
N THR A 467 -0.59 2.96 22.71
CA THR A 467 -1.41 3.81 23.60
C THR A 467 -0.74 5.12 24.01
N ARG A 468 0.55 5.28 23.77
CA ARG A 468 1.36 6.44 24.22
C ARG A 468 1.97 7.16 23.03
N ASN A 469 2.13 8.47 23.16
CA ASN A 469 2.75 9.33 22.14
C ASN A 469 4.05 9.95 22.66
N THR A 470 4.88 10.43 21.74
CA THR A 470 6.01 11.30 22.05
C THR A 470 5.51 12.60 22.66
N PRO A 471 6.31 13.31 23.49
CA PRO A 471 6.00 14.68 23.86
C PRO A 471 5.94 15.56 22.59
N SER A 472 5.10 16.60 22.63
CA SER A 472 5.12 17.64 21.59
C SER A 472 6.37 18.52 21.78
N VAL A 473 6.77 19.23 20.71
CA VAL A 473 7.87 20.22 20.82
C VAL A 473 7.53 21.28 21.88
N GLY A 474 6.25 21.70 21.98
CA GLY A 474 5.81 22.63 23.02
C GLY A 474 6.04 22.08 24.44
N ASP A 475 5.71 20.82 24.68
CA ASP A 475 5.91 20.19 25.99
C ASP A 475 7.41 20.13 26.34
N ILE A 476 8.27 19.76 25.39
CA ILE A 476 9.73 19.71 25.57
C ILE A 476 10.29 21.09 25.95
N LEU A 477 9.84 22.14 25.28
CA LEU A 477 10.32 23.50 25.55
C LEU A 477 9.81 24.06 26.89
N HIS A 478 8.63 23.62 27.37
CA HIS A 478 8.05 24.07 28.64
C HIS A 478 8.60 23.31 29.86
N THR A 479 8.99 22.05 29.73
CA THR A 479 9.60 21.26 30.82
C THR A 479 10.90 21.85 31.32
N GLY A 480 11.61 22.66 30.50
CA GLY A 480 12.83 23.37 30.90
C GLY A 480 12.59 24.58 31.82
N THR A 481 11.35 24.96 32.12
CA THR A 481 10.99 26.15 32.93
C THR A 481 10.30 25.83 34.26
N ALA A 482 9.92 24.56 34.52
CA ALA A 482 9.30 24.16 35.77
C ALA A 482 10.31 23.41 36.64
N PRO A 483 10.56 23.84 37.89
CA PRO A 483 11.33 23.01 38.84
C PRO A 483 10.56 21.67 39.01
N PRO A 484 11.27 20.53 39.10
CA PRO A 484 10.63 19.25 39.35
C PRO A 484 9.80 19.39 40.63
N ALA A 485 8.50 19.04 40.56
CA ALA A 485 7.62 19.01 41.72
C ALA A 485 8.37 18.18 42.80
N ALA A 486 8.73 18.82 43.89
CA ALA A 486 9.44 18.19 44.98
C ALA A 486 8.69 16.92 45.37
N ALA A 487 9.34 15.78 45.27
CA ALA A 487 8.82 14.53 45.80
C ALA A 487 8.40 14.81 47.25
N THR A 488 7.12 14.88 47.50
CA THR A 488 6.60 14.95 48.85
C THR A 488 7.05 13.68 49.55
N HIS A 489 8.12 13.77 50.29
CA HIS A 489 8.44 12.79 51.33
C HIS A 489 7.22 12.72 52.23
N ALA A 490 6.47 11.64 52.13
CA ALA A 490 5.42 11.30 53.10
C ALA A 490 6.12 11.16 54.46
N GLY A 491 6.00 12.22 55.29
CA GLY A 491 6.50 12.23 56.63
C GLY A 491 5.83 11.11 57.40
N HIS A 492 6.63 10.27 58.01
CA HIS A 492 6.21 9.41 59.09
C HIS A 492 5.55 10.27 60.19
N ALA A 493 4.28 10.23 60.29
CA ALA A 493 3.53 10.72 61.44
C ALA A 493 3.74 9.69 62.56
N THR A 494 4.67 9.98 63.46
CA THR A 494 4.75 9.35 64.79
C THR A 494 3.65 9.96 65.62
N GLY A 495 2.58 9.20 65.85
CA GLY A 495 1.58 9.49 66.89
C GLY A 495 2.22 9.31 68.26
N ALA A 496 2.35 10.40 68.99
CA ALA A 496 2.65 10.39 70.43
C ALA A 496 1.33 10.26 71.20
N ASP A 497 1.22 9.19 71.97
CA ASP A 497 0.25 9.11 73.06
C ASP A 497 1.02 9.17 74.39
N PRO A 498 0.62 10.08 75.36
CA PRO A 498 1.35 10.30 76.58
C PRO A 498 0.67 9.54 77.74
N THR A 499 1.30 8.47 78.28
CA THR A 499 1.16 8.12 79.72
C THR A 499 2.01 6.89 80.05
N SER A 500 3.02 7.07 80.91
CA SER A 500 3.37 6.33 82.12
C SER A 500 4.89 6.34 82.35
N THR A 501 5.21 6.94 83.50
CA THR A 501 6.52 7.04 84.16
C THR A 501 6.87 5.75 84.93
N PRO A 502 8.01 5.64 85.67
CA PRO A 502 9.21 4.92 85.30
C PRO A 502 9.54 3.80 86.28
N THR A 503 10.45 2.90 85.99
CA THR A 503 11.27 2.27 87.04
C THR A 503 12.35 1.36 86.43
N GLY A 504 13.59 1.47 86.92
CA GLY A 504 14.58 0.38 87.02
C GLY A 504 15.75 0.39 86.03
N ALA A 505 16.88 0.99 86.46
CA ALA A 505 18.21 0.52 86.14
C ALA A 505 18.54 -0.68 87.07
N PRO A 506 19.66 -1.43 86.96
CA PRO A 506 20.88 -1.22 86.20
C PRO A 506 21.52 -2.55 85.64
N GLU A 507 22.78 -2.37 85.23
CA GLU A 507 23.91 -3.30 85.22
C GLU A 507 24.35 -3.99 83.93
N HIS A 508 25.52 -3.56 83.52
CA HIS A 508 26.72 -4.27 83.08
C HIS A 508 26.62 -5.68 82.46
N HIS A 509 27.29 -5.86 81.34
CA HIS A 509 28.49 -6.70 81.23
C HIS A 509 29.17 -6.55 79.85
N HIS A 510 30.50 -6.34 79.96
CA HIS A 510 31.49 -6.57 78.92
C HIS A 510 31.42 -8.02 78.37
N ASN A 511 31.76 -8.23 77.15
CA ASN A 511 32.84 -9.14 76.81
C ASN A 511 33.33 -8.97 75.36
N GLU A 512 34.66 -9.05 75.31
CA GLU A 512 35.55 -9.01 74.17
C GLU A 512 35.52 -10.30 73.34
N GLY A 513 36.17 -10.20 72.21
CA GLY A 513 36.84 -11.31 71.50
C GLY A 513 36.19 -11.77 70.23
N GLY A 514 36.78 -11.67 69.07
CA GLY A 514 38.06 -12.10 68.61
C GLY A 514 37.92 -12.73 67.25
N GLN A 515 38.67 -12.23 66.34
CA GLN A 515 39.37 -12.89 65.23
C GLN A 515 38.73 -14.16 64.57
N ARG A 516 38.36 -14.10 63.30
CA ARG A 516 39.22 -14.56 62.17
C ARG A 516 38.62 -14.15 60.86
#